data_a9a78841aed253220bc75cd72b2f03ab
#
_entry.id   a9a78841aed253220bc75cd72b2f03ab
#
_cell.length_a   1.000
_cell.length_b   1.000
_cell.length_c   1.000
_cell.angle_alpha   90.00
_cell.angle_beta   90.00
_cell.angle_gamma   90.00
#
_symmetry.space_group_name_H-M   'P 1'
#
loop_
_entity.id
_entity.type
_entity.pdbx_description
1 polymer ?
#
loop_
_entity_poly.entity_id
_entity_poly.type
_entity_poly.pdbx_seq_one_letter_code
_entity_poly.pdbx_strand_id
1 'polypeptide(L)'
;MSTAVLDPARVGQGSGDATGPLAVRTDGLTKRFRSGQVAVDDLDLRVPRGAVYGFLGPNGSGKTTTIRMLLGLVRPTAGAAWLLDAPVPAASAAVLPRVGALVEGPAFHPYLSGRDNLARLEAADATADPRTADRRAGEALERVGLSAAADKRYRQYSLGMKQRLGLAAALLRPRDLLVLDEPTNGLDPQGTREVRHLVRELADAGTTVLVSSHLLAEIEQVCTHVGIMRTGRMVLQGDRSALVAHGAARLRVTTTAGTAGEAARVLTGLGLDEVRVDGVQVDALLGSVRPEDVSVALVRAGVGLAGLEVRSPSLEEIFVELTGEGFDVAR
;
A
#
# COMPACT_ATOMS: atom_id res chain seq x y z
N MET A 1 10.13 19.67 -30.75
CA MET A 1 10.76 20.03 -29.49
C MET A 1 10.38 18.90 -28.51
N SER A 2 11.38 18.28 -27.96
CA SER A 2 11.31 16.93 -27.38
C SER A 2 10.48 16.91 -26.09
N THR A 3 9.35 16.22 -26.10
CA THR A 3 8.60 15.80 -24.93
C THR A 3 9.52 14.87 -24.13
N ALA A 4 9.96 15.29 -22.96
CA ALA A 4 10.63 14.40 -22.02
C ALA A 4 9.60 13.38 -21.50
N VAL A 5 9.34 12.36 -22.32
CA VAL A 5 8.68 11.13 -21.87
C VAL A 5 9.62 10.53 -20.84
N LEU A 6 9.15 10.44 -19.58
CA LEU A 6 9.86 9.69 -18.54
C LEU A 6 10.12 8.29 -19.08
N ASP A 7 11.39 7.97 -19.30
CA ASP A 7 11.81 6.64 -19.75
C ASP A 7 11.45 5.63 -18.65
N PRO A 8 10.48 4.74 -18.88
CA PRO A 8 10.04 3.77 -17.85
C PRO A 8 11.17 2.87 -17.35
N ALA A 9 12.25 2.71 -18.15
CA ALA A 9 13.44 1.98 -17.76
C ALA A 9 14.33 2.76 -16.76
N ARG A 10 14.17 4.07 -16.65
CA ARG A 10 14.91 4.92 -15.70
C ARG A 10 14.16 5.23 -14.42
N VAL A 11 12.82 5.19 -14.42
CA VAL A 11 12.00 5.40 -13.22
C VAL A 11 12.02 4.17 -12.31
N GLY A 12 12.16 2.96 -12.88
CA GLY A 12 12.33 1.71 -12.11
C GLY A 12 13.70 1.54 -11.45
N GLN A 13 14.68 2.37 -11.81
CA GLN A 13 16.03 2.40 -11.23
C GLN A 13 16.28 3.72 -10.49
N GLY A 14 15.23 4.40 -10.03
CA GLY A 14 15.37 5.46 -9.05
C GLY A 14 16.12 4.87 -7.86
N SER A 15 17.43 5.10 -7.81
CA SER A 15 18.33 4.82 -6.71
C SER A 15 17.99 5.71 -5.51
N GLY A 16 16.79 5.57 -5.00
CA GLY A 16 16.54 5.74 -3.59
C GLY A 16 17.17 4.54 -2.92
N ASP A 17 18.50 4.55 -2.86
CA ASP A 17 19.25 3.64 -2.00
C ASP A 17 18.59 3.73 -0.63
N ALA A 18 17.79 2.73 -0.29
CA ALA A 18 17.43 2.45 1.07
C ALA A 18 18.74 1.96 1.72
N THR A 19 19.63 2.92 2.06
CA THR A 19 20.94 2.66 2.68
C THR A 19 20.80 2.08 4.09
N GLY A 20 19.56 1.84 4.54
CA GLY A 20 19.19 1.25 5.81
C GLY A 20 18.92 -0.26 5.75
N PRO A 21 18.83 -0.91 6.92
CA PRO A 21 18.51 -2.32 7.02
C PRO A 21 17.09 -2.59 6.48
N LEU A 22 16.93 -3.67 5.71
CA LEU A 22 15.65 -4.08 5.12
C LEU A 22 14.95 -5.11 6.01
N ALA A 23 13.63 -5.01 6.13
CA ALA A 23 12.80 -6.03 6.76
C ALA A 23 12.35 -7.10 5.75
N VAL A 24 12.14 -6.71 4.49
CA VAL A 24 11.86 -7.63 3.38
C VAL A 24 12.75 -7.26 2.20
N ARG A 25 13.38 -8.26 1.62
CA ARG A 25 14.14 -8.14 0.38
C ARG A 25 13.82 -9.30 -0.55
N THR A 26 13.66 -9.01 -1.82
CA THR A 26 13.65 -10.04 -2.87
C THR A 26 14.59 -9.65 -4.00
N ASP A 27 15.21 -10.63 -4.63
CA ASP A 27 16.10 -10.45 -5.76
C ASP A 27 15.61 -11.37 -6.89
N GLY A 28 15.08 -10.80 -7.97
CA GLY A 28 14.59 -11.53 -9.14
C GLY A 28 13.49 -12.56 -8.82
N LEU A 29 12.67 -12.31 -7.78
CA LEU A 29 11.70 -13.30 -7.30
C LEU A 29 10.68 -13.61 -8.38
N THR A 30 10.57 -14.89 -8.76
CA THR A 30 9.71 -15.34 -9.87
C THR A 30 8.86 -16.53 -9.47
N LYS A 31 7.58 -16.49 -9.89
CA LYS A 31 6.65 -17.62 -9.76
C LYS A 31 5.94 -17.90 -11.06
N ARG A 32 6.24 -19.07 -11.61
CA ARG A 32 5.52 -19.69 -12.72
C ARG A 32 4.78 -20.94 -12.22
N PHE A 33 3.48 -20.99 -12.42
CA PHE A 33 2.69 -22.17 -12.09
C PHE A 33 2.79 -23.26 -13.19
N ARG A 34 2.40 -24.49 -12.86
CA ARG A 34 2.41 -25.63 -13.82
C ARG A 34 1.47 -25.39 -15.02
N SER A 35 0.46 -24.56 -14.87
CA SER A 35 -0.43 -24.10 -15.95
C SER A 35 0.28 -23.22 -17.00
N GLY A 36 1.52 -22.82 -16.77
CA GLY A 36 2.26 -21.85 -17.59
C GLY A 36 2.04 -20.40 -17.16
N GLN A 37 1.07 -20.09 -16.31
CA GLN A 37 0.82 -18.75 -15.83
C GLN A 37 2.01 -18.24 -15.00
N VAL A 38 2.50 -17.05 -15.35
CA VAL A 38 3.49 -16.30 -14.56
C VAL A 38 2.75 -15.33 -13.65
N ALA A 39 2.77 -15.61 -12.35
CA ALA A 39 2.09 -14.77 -11.37
C ALA A 39 3.01 -13.67 -10.79
N VAL A 40 4.32 -13.94 -10.72
CA VAL A 40 5.35 -12.99 -10.32
C VAL A 40 6.53 -13.19 -11.26
N ASP A 41 7.10 -12.10 -11.76
CA ASP A 41 8.13 -12.11 -12.78
C ASP A 41 9.21 -11.09 -12.44
N ASP A 42 10.39 -11.57 -12.06
CA ASP A 42 11.60 -10.79 -11.81
C ASP A 42 11.37 -9.64 -10.79
N LEU A 43 10.76 -9.98 -9.63
CA LEU A 43 10.37 -8.99 -8.63
C LEU A 43 11.51 -8.67 -7.66
N ASP A 44 11.91 -7.40 -7.66
CA ASP A 44 12.80 -6.80 -6.67
C ASP A 44 12.01 -5.94 -5.68
N LEU A 45 11.78 -6.46 -4.48
CA LEU A 45 11.07 -5.77 -3.41
C LEU A 45 12.04 -5.35 -2.31
N ARG A 46 11.94 -4.10 -1.85
CA ARG A 46 12.79 -3.51 -0.82
C ARG A 46 11.91 -2.82 0.23
N VAL A 47 11.73 -3.44 1.39
CA VAL A 47 10.95 -2.89 2.51
C VAL A 47 11.88 -2.45 3.62
N PRO A 48 12.05 -1.14 3.88
CA PRO A 48 12.90 -0.65 4.98
C PRO A 48 12.34 -1.06 6.34
N ARG A 49 13.20 -1.28 7.32
CA ARG A 49 12.78 -1.53 8.71
C ARG A 49 12.09 -0.30 9.30
N GLY A 50 11.06 -0.51 10.11
CA GLY A 50 10.24 0.53 10.71
C GLY A 50 9.28 1.24 9.74
N ALA A 51 9.29 0.89 8.45
CA ALA A 51 8.37 1.46 7.48
C ALA A 51 6.97 0.84 7.59
N VAL A 52 5.95 1.65 7.26
CA VAL A 52 4.67 1.15 6.78
C VAL A 52 4.75 1.13 5.25
N TYR A 53 4.88 -0.06 4.70
CA TYR A 53 5.05 -0.26 3.26
C TYR A 53 3.75 -0.72 2.61
N GLY A 54 3.20 0.10 1.74
CA GLY A 54 2.03 -0.23 0.92
C GLY A 54 2.41 -1.02 -0.32
N PHE A 55 1.93 -2.26 -0.42
CA PHE A 55 2.15 -3.12 -1.57
C PHE A 55 0.90 -3.15 -2.44
N LEU A 56 0.92 -2.35 -3.49
CA LEU A 56 -0.23 -1.97 -4.31
C LEU A 56 -0.28 -2.70 -5.64
N GLY A 57 -1.47 -2.82 -6.20
CA GLY A 57 -1.68 -3.34 -7.54
C GLY A 57 -3.11 -3.87 -7.72
N PRO A 58 -3.62 -3.95 -8.95
CA PRO A 58 -4.91 -4.51 -9.24
C PRO A 58 -5.02 -5.99 -8.83
N ASN A 59 -6.23 -6.51 -8.77
CA ASN A 59 -6.44 -7.93 -8.52
C ASN A 59 -5.73 -8.77 -9.60
N GLY A 60 -5.05 -9.85 -9.17
CA GLY A 60 -4.26 -10.67 -10.09
C GLY A 60 -2.86 -10.13 -10.44
N SER A 61 -2.44 -8.98 -9.91
CA SER A 61 -1.09 -8.43 -10.16
C SER A 61 0.05 -9.23 -9.55
N GLY A 62 -0.23 -10.20 -8.66
CA GLY A 62 0.78 -11.06 -8.02
C GLY A 62 1.06 -10.79 -6.55
N LYS A 63 0.42 -9.80 -5.91
CA LYS A 63 0.63 -9.42 -4.48
C LYS A 63 0.53 -10.60 -3.52
N THR A 64 -0.62 -11.26 -3.47
CA THR A 64 -0.86 -12.43 -2.60
C THR A 64 0.12 -13.57 -2.88
N THR A 65 0.47 -13.80 -4.16
CA THR A 65 1.46 -14.82 -4.53
C THR A 65 2.84 -14.46 -3.99
N THR A 66 3.24 -13.20 -4.08
CA THR A 66 4.49 -12.68 -3.49
C THR A 66 4.49 -12.88 -1.97
N ILE A 67 3.43 -12.45 -1.29
CA ILE A 67 3.29 -12.61 0.17
C ILE A 67 3.38 -14.09 0.55
N ARG A 68 2.72 -14.98 -0.17
CA ARG A 68 2.82 -16.43 0.09
C ARG A 68 4.24 -16.98 -0.10
N MET A 69 5.00 -16.46 -1.06
CA MET A 69 6.42 -16.84 -1.21
C MET A 69 7.27 -16.33 -0.06
N LEU A 70 7.07 -15.09 0.38
CA LEU A 70 7.76 -14.51 1.53
C LEU A 70 7.53 -15.31 2.81
N LEU A 71 6.31 -15.82 3.01
CA LEU A 71 5.94 -16.63 4.18
C LEU A 71 6.27 -18.14 4.03
N GLY A 72 6.90 -18.53 2.90
CA GLY A 72 7.28 -19.93 2.65
C GLY A 72 6.10 -20.85 2.31
N LEU A 73 4.88 -20.31 2.11
CA LEU A 73 3.67 -21.06 1.75
C LEU A 73 3.70 -21.54 0.28
N VAL A 74 4.41 -20.83 -0.56
CA VAL A 74 4.61 -21.16 -1.97
C VAL A 74 6.10 -21.05 -2.30
N ARG A 75 6.68 -22.07 -2.94
CA ARG A 75 8.07 -22.01 -3.37
C ARG A 75 8.22 -21.14 -4.62
N PRO A 76 9.18 -20.22 -4.67
CA PRO A 76 9.53 -19.51 -5.91
C PRO A 76 10.04 -20.49 -6.99
N THR A 77 9.90 -20.10 -8.24
CA THR A 77 10.46 -20.82 -9.38
C THR A 77 11.90 -20.38 -9.66
N ALA A 78 12.20 -19.09 -9.42
CA ALA A 78 13.52 -18.50 -9.51
C ALA A 78 13.64 -17.31 -8.55
N GLY A 79 14.85 -16.79 -8.38
CA GLY A 79 15.15 -15.68 -7.49
C GLY A 79 15.25 -16.09 -6.02
N ALA A 80 15.34 -15.10 -5.14
CA ALA A 80 15.53 -15.30 -3.70
C ALA A 80 14.73 -14.27 -2.90
N ALA A 81 14.45 -14.61 -1.62
CA ALA A 81 13.74 -13.74 -0.70
C ALA A 81 14.33 -13.83 0.70
N TRP A 82 14.28 -12.71 1.43
CA TRP A 82 14.74 -12.60 2.82
C TRP A 82 13.69 -11.85 3.63
N LEU A 83 13.50 -12.33 4.86
CA LEU A 83 12.75 -11.64 5.91
C LEU A 83 13.71 -11.38 7.07
N LEU A 84 13.81 -10.13 7.53
CA LEU A 84 14.68 -9.73 8.65
C LEU A 84 16.12 -10.28 8.52
N ASP A 85 16.66 -10.18 7.29
CA ASP A 85 17.98 -10.70 6.85
C ASP A 85 18.09 -12.23 6.75
N ALA A 86 17.06 -12.99 7.11
CA ALA A 86 17.05 -14.44 7.04
C ALA A 86 16.51 -14.93 5.68
N PRO A 87 17.22 -15.82 4.95
CA PRO A 87 16.73 -16.33 3.67
C PRO A 87 15.52 -17.23 3.84
N VAL A 88 14.48 -17.03 3.02
CA VAL A 88 13.28 -17.89 2.99
C VAL A 88 13.22 -18.64 1.66
N PRO A 89 12.86 -19.93 1.68
CA PRO A 89 12.33 -20.71 2.80
C PRO A 89 13.40 -21.33 3.72
N ALA A 90 14.70 -21.19 3.44
CA ALA A 90 15.75 -21.94 4.14
C ALA A 90 15.79 -21.68 5.66
N ALA A 91 15.58 -20.43 6.12
CA ALA A 91 15.57 -20.05 7.53
C ALA A 91 14.16 -19.75 8.07
N SER A 92 13.10 -20.22 7.42
CA SER A 92 11.71 -19.94 7.82
C SER A 92 11.42 -20.27 9.28
N ALA A 93 11.90 -21.41 9.79
CA ALA A 93 11.69 -21.79 11.17
C ALA A 93 12.26 -20.81 12.21
N ALA A 94 13.35 -20.11 11.87
CA ALA A 94 13.98 -19.14 12.74
C ALA A 94 13.34 -17.75 12.62
N VAL A 95 12.89 -17.34 11.44
CA VAL A 95 12.39 -15.98 11.20
C VAL A 95 10.89 -15.83 11.38
N LEU A 96 10.07 -16.83 11.01
CA LEU A 96 8.60 -16.70 11.08
C LEU A 96 8.05 -16.46 12.50
N PRO A 97 8.66 -16.94 13.60
CA PRO A 97 8.24 -16.53 14.94
C PRO A 97 8.33 -15.02 15.21
N ARG A 98 9.11 -14.28 14.42
CA ARG A 98 9.24 -12.81 14.49
C ARG A 98 8.30 -12.08 13.52
N VAL A 99 7.53 -12.83 12.72
CA VAL A 99 6.62 -12.30 11.71
C VAL A 99 5.17 -12.60 12.09
N GLY A 100 4.33 -11.58 12.17
CA GLY A 100 2.88 -11.73 12.22
C GLY A 100 2.32 -11.67 10.81
N ALA A 101 1.38 -12.54 10.50
CA ALA A 101 0.82 -12.58 9.15
C ALA A 101 -0.70 -12.72 9.15
N LEU A 102 -1.34 -11.97 8.25
CA LEU A 102 -2.73 -12.15 7.83
C LEU A 102 -2.72 -12.36 6.32
N VAL A 103 -3.02 -13.57 5.87
CA VAL A 103 -3.06 -13.92 4.43
C VAL A 103 -4.42 -14.55 4.14
N GLU A 104 -5.10 -14.02 3.12
CA GLU A 104 -6.39 -14.50 2.60
C GLU A 104 -7.29 -15.21 3.61
N GLY A 105 -8.15 -14.49 4.27
CA GLY A 105 -9.20 -14.99 5.15
C GLY A 105 -8.73 -16.02 6.18
N PRO A 106 -8.73 -15.69 7.44
CA PRO A 106 -8.19 -16.58 8.48
C PRO A 106 -8.96 -17.89 8.54
N ALA A 107 -8.26 -19.01 8.36
CA ALA A 107 -8.79 -20.36 8.46
C ALA A 107 -8.92 -20.78 9.94
N PHE A 108 -9.88 -20.17 10.65
CA PHE A 108 -10.20 -20.54 12.02
C PHE A 108 -11.19 -21.70 12.09
N HIS A 109 -11.16 -22.40 13.20
CA HIS A 109 -12.09 -23.52 13.44
C HIS A 109 -13.51 -22.98 13.70
N PRO A 110 -14.52 -23.36 12.90
CA PRO A 110 -15.84 -22.72 12.90
C PRO A 110 -16.63 -22.90 14.21
N TYR A 111 -16.35 -23.98 14.95
CA TYR A 111 -17.07 -24.33 16.17
C TYR A 111 -16.38 -23.83 17.44
N LEU A 112 -15.15 -23.40 17.38
CA LEU A 112 -14.44 -22.77 18.49
C LEU A 112 -14.83 -21.30 18.60
N SER A 113 -14.69 -20.73 19.81
CA SER A 113 -14.83 -19.30 20.03
C SER A 113 -13.65 -18.51 19.43
N GLY A 114 -13.74 -17.18 19.39
CA GLY A 114 -12.61 -16.35 19.01
C GLY A 114 -11.41 -16.60 19.93
N ARG A 115 -11.64 -16.61 21.23
CA ARG A 115 -10.63 -16.88 22.27
C ARG A 115 -9.97 -18.25 22.09
N ASP A 116 -10.77 -19.31 21.92
CA ASP A 116 -10.25 -20.68 21.76
C ASP A 116 -9.43 -20.84 20.48
N ASN A 117 -9.84 -20.17 19.40
CA ASN A 117 -9.06 -20.15 18.16
C ASN A 117 -7.68 -19.51 18.37
N LEU A 118 -7.60 -18.40 19.08
CA LEU A 118 -6.32 -17.77 19.41
C LEU A 118 -5.48 -18.62 20.35
N ALA A 119 -6.08 -19.21 21.37
CA ALA A 119 -5.40 -20.14 22.29
C ALA A 119 -4.81 -21.34 21.55
N ARG A 120 -5.55 -21.87 20.54
CA ARG A 120 -5.05 -22.94 19.68
C ARG A 120 -3.83 -22.54 18.86
N LEU A 121 -3.80 -21.31 18.33
CA LEU A 121 -2.63 -20.80 17.61
C LEU A 121 -1.43 -20.63 18.53
N GLU A 122 -1.64 -20.13 19.75
CA GLU A 122 -0.61 -20.04 20.78
C GLU A 122 -0.03 -21.42 21.13
N ALA A 123 -0.89 -22.42 21.32
CA ALA A 123 -0.45 -23.77 21.62
C ALA A 123 0.33 -24.45 20.48
N ALA A 124 0.10 -24.01 19.23
CA ALA A 124 0.83 -24.52 18.06
C ALA A 124 2.21 -23.87 17.87
N ASP A 125 2.49 -22.77 18.56
CA ASP A 125 3.76 -22.06 18.46
C ASP A 125 4.73 -22.52 19.57
N ALA A 126 5.75 -23.28 19.19
CA ALA A 126 6.75 -23.82 20.12
C ALA A 126 7.54 -22.73 20.90
N THR A 127 7.49 -21.47 20.46
CA THR A 127 8.14 -20.33 21.13
C THR A 127 7.21 -19.59 22.08
N ALA A 128 5.92 -20.02 22.20
CA ALA A 128 4.94 -19.41 23.10
C ALA A 128 5.16 -19.84 24.55
N ASP A 129 5.04 -18.89 25.50
CA ASP A 129 4.94 -19.22 26.92
C ASP A 129 3.46 -19.50 27.26
N PRO A 130 3.09 -20.76 27.62
CA PRO A 130 1.72 -21.13 27.94
C PRO A 130 1.12 -20.33 29.11
N ARG A 131 1.95 -19.86 30.05
CA ARG A 131 1.50 -19.13 31.24
C ARG A 131 0.88 -17.77 30.91
N THR A 132 1.22 -17.20 29.77
CA THR A 132 0.75 -15.88 29.35
C THR A 132 -0.18 -15.93 28.11
N ALA A 133 -0.52 -17.13 27.64
CA ALA A 133 -1.33 -17.34 26.44
C ALA A 133 -2.72 -16.69 26.53
N ASP A 134 -3.45 -16.91 27.63
CA ASP A 134 -4.78 -16.33 27.84
C ASP A 134 -4.76 -14.81 27.92
N ARG A 135 -3.77 -14.25 28.61
CA ARG A 135 -3.58 -12.79 28.68
C ARG A 135 -3.32 -12.21 27.29
N ARG A 136 -2.39 -12.79 26.52
CA ARG A 136 -2.08 -12.33 25.15
C ARG A 136 -3.29 -12.44 24.22
N ALA A 137 -4.06 -13.53 24.31
CA ALA A 137 -5.29 -13.68 23.54
C ALA A 137 -6.32 -12.60 23.90
N GLY A 138 -6.47 -12.27 25.19
CA GLY A 138 -7.32 -11.19 25.66
C GLY A 138 -6.88 -9.83 25.14
N GLU A 139 -5.61 -9.49 25.29
CA GLU A 139 -5.01 -8.24 24.79
C GLU A 139 -5.16 -8.10 23.27
N ALA A 140 -4.92 -9.20 22.51
CA ALA A 140 -5.07 -9.18 21.06
C ALA A 140 -6.53 -8.96 20.63
N LEU A 141 -7.50 -9.58 21.32
CA LEU A 141 -8.93 -9.37 21.07
C LEU A 141 -9.37 -7.94 21.40
N GLU A 142 -8.86 -7.38 22.48
CA GLU A 142 -9.12 -5.99 22.87
C GLU A 142 -8.62 -5.01 21.82
N ARG A 143 -7.39 -5.18 21.34
CA ARG A 143 -6.77 -4.30 20.31
C ARG A 143 -7.57 -4.24 19.00
N VAL A 144 -8.31 -5.29 18.67
CA VAL A 144 -9.16 -5.35 17.47
C VAL A 144 -10.64 -5.14 17.74
N GLY A 145 -11.02 -4.76 18.99
CA GLY A 145 -12.40 -4.48 19.38
C GLY A 145 -13.31 -5.72 19.42
N LEU A 146 -12.76 -6.91 19.71
CA LEU A 146 -13.51 -8.18 19.76
C LEU A 146 -13.73 -8.71 21.19
N SER A 147 -13.38 -7.97 22.26
CA SER A 147 -13.51 -8.43 23.65
C SER A 147 -14.93 -8.90 23.97
N ALA A 148 -15.96 -8.14 23.59
CA ALA A 148 -17.36 -8.49 23.84
C ALA A 148 -17.85 -9.73 23.06
N ALA A 149 -17.12 -10.12 22.00
CA ALA A 149 -17.46 -11.27 21.16
C ALA A 149 -16.46 -12.43 21.30
N ALA A 150 -15.52 -12.33 22.26
CA ALA A 150 -14.43 -13.28 22.43
C ALA A 150 -14.91 -14.74 22.55
N ASP A 151 -16.00 -14.97 23.28
CA ASP A 151 -16.55 -16.30 23.59
C ASP A 151 -17.62 -16.77 22.58
N LYS A 152 -17.97 -15.91 21.60
CA LYS A 152 -18.88 -16.26 20.50
C LYS A 152 -18.19 -17.20 19.51
N ARG A 153 -18.91 -18.22 19.02
CA ARG A 153 -18.36 -19.17 18.04
C ARG A 153 -18.01 -18.48 16.73
N TYR A 154 -16.86 -18.80 16.13
CA TYR A 154 -16.35 -18.18 14.90
C TYR A 154 -17.35 -18.24 13.73
N ARG A 155 -18.10 -19.35 13.58
CA ARG A 155 -19.14 -19.45 12.53
C ARG A 155 -20.23 -18.37 12.62
N GLN A 156 -20.40 -17.75 13.79
CA GLN A 156 -21.39 -16.69 14.05
C GLN A 156 -20.78 -15.26 13.85
N TYR A 157 -19.49 -15.19 13.55
CA TYR A 157 -18.83 -13.91 13.28
C TYR A 157 -19.26 -13.36 11.93
N SER A 158 -19.48 -12.05 11.85
CA SER A 158 -19.60 -11.34 10.57
C SER A 158 -18.26 -11.39 9.82
N LEU A 159 -18.25 -11.03 8.55
CA LEU A 159 -17.02 -10.98 7.76
C LEU A 159 -15.99 -10.05 8.42
N GLY A 160 -16.41 -8.85 8.83
CA GLY A 160 -15.53 -7.91 9.53
C GLY A 160 -15.00 -8.43 10.86
N MET A 161 -15.81 -9.15 11.66
CA MET A 161 -15.33 -9.80 12.88
C MET A 161 -14.31 -10.90 12.59
N LYS A 162 -14.49 -11.65 11.51
CA LYS A 162 -13.53 -12.67 11.06
C LYS A 162 -12.20 -12.05 10.66
N GLN A 163 -12.25 -10.95 9.94
CA GLN A 163 -11.07 -10.18 9.53
C GLN A 163 -10.32 -9.63 10.75
N ARG A 164 -11.03 -9.04 11.70
CA ARG A 164 -10.46 -8.56 12.98
C ARG A 164 -9.83 -9.69 13.80
N LEU A 165 -10.44 -10.89 13.84
CA LEU A 165 -9.83 -12.03 14.51
C LEU A 165 -8.52 -12.46 13.84
N GLY A 166 -8.45 -12.37 12.51
CA GLY A 166 -7.19 -12.61 11.76
C GLY A 166 -6.10 -11.63 12.13
N LEU A 167 -6.45 -10.34 12.27
CA LEU A 167 -5.53 -9.33 12.78
C LEU A 167 -5.09 -9.64 14.22
N ALA A 168 -6.03 -10.01 15.10
CA ALA A 168 -5.70 -10.44 16.47
C ALA A 168 -4.69 -11.59 16.50
N ALA A 169 -4.85 -12.57 15.61
CA ALA A 169 -3.90 -13.69 15.49
C ALA A 169 -2.49 -13.22 15.07
N ALA A 170 -2.39 -12.27 14.14
CA ALA A 170 -1.10 -11.69 13.74
C ALA A 170 -0.44 -10.91 14.90
N LEU A 171 -1.24 -10.40 15.83
CA LEU A 171 -0.83 -9.56 16.97
C LEU A 171 -0.72 -10.31 18.31
N LEU A 172 -0.87 -11.61 18.33
CA LEU A 172 -0.79 -12.41 19.57
C LEU A 172 0.49 -12.19 20.37
N ARG A 173 1.56 -11.77 19.69
CA ARG A 173 2.86 -11.45 20.31
C ARG A 173 3.51 -10.24 19.64
N PRO A 174 4.43 -9.56 20.31
CA PRO A 174 5.26 -8.56 19.63
C PRO A 174 5.98 -9.17 18.43
N ARG A 175 5.95 -8.46 17.29
CA ARG A 175 6.56 -8.91 16.04
C ARG A 175 7.46 -7.79 15.49
N ASP A 176 8.55 -8.18 14.85
CA ASP A 176 9.42 -7.22 14.17
C ASP A 176 8.87 -6.83 12.79
N LEU A 177 8.08 -7.74 12.20
CA LEU A 177 7.44 -7.54 10.90
C LEU A 177 6.00 -8.04 10.94
N LEU A 178 5.07 -7.25 10.41
CA LEU A 178 3.71 -7.65 10.08
C LEU A 178 3.51 -7.68 8.58
N VAL A 179 2.93 -8.76 8.07
CA VAL A 179 2.56 -8.93 6.65
C VAL A 179 1.06 -9.11 6.59
N LEU A 180 0.37 -8.10 6.08
CA LEU A 180 -1.09 -8.01 6.07
C LEU A 180 -1.60 -7.97 4.63
N ASP A 181 -2.23 -9.07 4.19
CA ASP A 181 -2.82 -9.18 2.85
C ASP A 181 -4.28 -8.73 2.89
N GLU A 182 -4.58 -7.57 2.25
CA GLU A 182 -5.91 -6.95 2.17
C GLU A 182 -6.61 -6.85 3.55
N PRO A 183 -5.99 -6.24 4.60
CA PRO A 183 -6.50 -6.31 5.97
C PRO A 183 -7.83 -5.58 6.17
N THR A 184 -8.19 -4.66 5.28
CA THR A 184 -9.42 -3.87 5.31
C THR A 184 -10.58 -4.47 4.52
N ASN A 185 -10.30 -5.55 3.79
CA ASN A 185 -11.31 -6.19 2.94
C ASN A 185 -12.51 -6.69 3.76
N GLY A 186 -13.72 -6.25 3.36
CA GLY A 186 -14.97 -6.62 4.05
C GLY A 186 -15.23 -5.91 5.36
N LEU A 187 -14.45 -4.89 5.70
CA LEU A 187 -14.72 -3.97 6.80
C LEU A 187 -15.61 -2.81 6.35
N ASP A 188 -16.39 -2.28 7.29
CA ASP A 188 -17.07 -1.01 7.13
C ASP A 188 -16.08 0.18 7.23
N PRO A 189 -16.50 1.40 6.88
CA PRO A 189 -15.60 2.57 6.95
C PRO A 189 -15.03 2.84 8.34
N GLN A 190 -15.73 2.45 9.41
CA GLN A 190 -15.24 2.58 10.77
C GLN A 190 -14.14 1.56 11.03
N GLY A 191 -14.36 0.28 10.70
CA GLY A 191 -13.38 -0.78 10.84
C GLY A 191 -12.10 -0.52 10.05
N THR A 192 -12.25 0.02 8.85
CA THR A 192 -11.11 0.45 8.03
C THR A 192 -10.27 1.54 8.74
N ARG A 193 -10.93 2.54 9.37
CA ARG A 193 -10.23 3.57 10.15
C ARG A 193 -9.50 2.98 11.37
N GLU A 194 -10.13 2.05 12.06
CA GLU A 194 -9.54 1.38 13.23
C GLU A 194 -8.30 0.56 12.84
N VAL A 195 -8.35 -0.20 11.74
CA VAL A 195 -7.18 -0.94 11.23
C VAL A 195 -6.05 0.02 10.86
N ARG A 196 -6.35 1.13 10.21
CA ARG A 196 -5.35 2.15 9.86
C ARG A 196 -4.69 2.76 11.11
N HIS A 197 -5.49 3.05 12.13
CA HIS A 197 -4.95 3.56 13.41
C HIS A 197 -4.02 2.54 14.05
N LEU A 198 -4.44 1.28 14.11
CA LEU A 198 -3.65 0.17 14.64
C LEU A 198 -2.31 0.00 13.90
N VAL A 199 -2.32 0.08 12.56
CA VAL A 199 -1.09 -0.02 11.75
C VAL A 199 -0.12 1.11 12.07
N ARG A 200 -0.61 2.36 12.25
CA ARG A 200 0.24 3.49 12.64
C ARG A 200 0.83 3.29 14.03
N GLU A 201 0.00 2.94 15.01
CA GLU A 201 0.44 2.68 16.39
C GLU A 201 1.56 1.63 16.45
N LEU A 202 1.42 0.55 15.67
CA LEU A 202 2.43 -0.50 15.61
C LEU A 202 3.74 -0.02 14.97
N ALA A 203 3.64 0.79 13.93
CA ALA A 203 4.82 1.36 13.27
C ALA A 203 5.53 2.37 14.18
N ASP A 204 4.79 3.22 14.88
CA ASP A 204 5.32 4.16 15.86
C ASP A 204 6.03 3.43 17.01
N ALA A 205 5.58 2.21 17.34
CA ALA A 205 6.24 1.32 18.29
C ALA A 205 7.47 0.58 17.70
N GLY A 206 7.82 0.82 16.43
CA GLY A 206 9.00 0.26 15.76
C GLY A 206 8.76 -1.02 14.96
N THR A 207 7.53 -1.52 14.86
CA THR A 207 7.19 -2.67 14.03
C THR A 207 7.17 -2.28 12.55
N THR A 208 7.85 -3.05 11.70
CA THR A 208 7.70 -2.90 10.25
C THR A 208 6.38 -3.48 9.79
N VAL A 209 5.64 -2.80 8.92
CA VAL A 209 4.36 -3.30 8.39
C VAL A 209 4.40 -3.32 6.86
N LEU A 210 4.22 -4.50 6.27
CA LEU A 210 3.94 -4.69 4.85
C LEU A 210 2.44 -4.93 4.70
N VAL A 211 1.74 -4.00 4.08
CA VAL A 211 0.29 -4.09 3.86
C VAL A 211 -0.03 -4.09 2.37
N SER A 212 -0.70 -5.13 1.88
CA SER A 212 -1.23 -5.14 0.52
C SER A 212 -2.60 -4.48 0.46
N SER A 213 -2.86 -3.77 -0.63
CA SER A 213 -4.19 -3.25 -0.96
C SER A 213 -4.33 -3.07 -2.47
N HIS A 214 -5.57 -3.12 -2.92
CA HIS A 214 -5.95 -2.67 -4.26
C HIS A 214 -6.52 -1.24 -4.24
N LEU A 215 -6.65 -0.59 -3.07
CA LEU A 215 -7.20 0.76 -2.89
C LEU A 215 -6.06 1.74 -2.54
N LEU A 216 -5.69 2.57 -3.51
CA LEU A 216 -4.65 3.60 -3.35
C LEU A 216 -4.96 4.58 -2.21
N ALA A 217 -6.20 5.06 -2.13
CA ALA A 217 -6.61 6.03 -1.12
C ALA A 217 -6.43 5.54 0.32
N GLU A 218 -6.49 4.22 0.58
CA GLU A 218 -6.21 3.67 1.90
C GLU A 218 -4.73 3.72 2.24
N ILE A 219 -3.89 3.39 1.27
CA ILE A 219 -2.43 3.34 1.40
C ILE A 219 -1.84 4.74 1.58
N GLU A 220 -2.32 5.72 0.81
CA GLU A 220 -1.86 7.11 0.91
C GLU A 220 -2.00 7.68 2.33
N GLN A 221 -2.98 7.21 3.09
CA GLN A 221 -3.24 7.71 4.44
C GLN A 221 -2.33 7.11 5.52
N VAL A 222 -1.68 5.97 5.28
CA VAL A 222 -0.97 5.21 6.33
C VAL A 222 0.49 4.98 5.98
N CYS A 223 0.81 4.74 4.69
CA CYS A 223 2.12 4.25 4.29
C CYS A 223 3.16 5.36 4.17
N THR A 224 4.36 5.06 4.64
CA THR A 224 5.57 5.86 4.44
C THR A 224 6.26 5.51 3.12
N HIS A 225 6.18 4.25 2.72
CA HIS A 225 6.76 3.73 1.48
C HIS A 225 5.69 2.98 0.69
N VAL A 226 5.86 2.94 -0.62
CA VAL A 226 4.94 2.24 -1.51
C VAL A 226 5.70 1.43 -2.56
N GLY A 227 5.10 0.31 -2.96
CA GLY A 227 5.50 -0.46 -4.13
C GLY A 227 4.28 -0.83 -4.95
N ILE A 228 4.29 -0.54 -6.24
CA ILE A 228 3.17 -0.75 -7.14
C ILE A 228 3.51 -1.89 -8.09
N MET A 229 2.69 -2.94 -8.05
CA MET A 229 2.79 -4.09 -8.96
C MET A 229 1.76 -4.05 -10.09
N ARG A 230 2.21 -4.48 -11.26
CA ARG A 230 1.32 -4.78 -12.39
C ARG A 230 1.82 -6.03 -13.13
N THR A 231 0.91 -6.93 -13.48
CA THR A 231 1.21 -8.15 -14.24
C THR A 231 2.47 -8.92 -13.78
N GLY A 232 2.59 -9.07 -12.45
CA GLY A 232 3.69 -9.82 -11.82
C GLY A 232 4.99 -9.04 -11.61
N ARG A 233 5.10 -7.80 -12.06
CA ARG A 233 6.33 -6.98 -12.00
C ARG A 233 6.15 -5.76 -11.10
N MET A 234 7.25 -5.27 -10.53
CA MET A 234 7.29 -3.98 -9.85
C MET A 234 7.34 -2.87 -10.91
N VAL A 235 6.38 -1.93 -10.84
CA VAL A 235 6.34 -0.75 -11.72
C VAL A 235 7.03 0.44 -11.04
N LEU A 236 6.81 0.59 -9.75
CA LEU A 236 7.32 1.71 -8.96
C LEU A 236 7.52 1.26 -7.52
N GLN A 237 8.61 1.69 -6.87
CA GLN A 237 8.77 1.56 -5.42
C GLN A 237 9.64 2.67 -4.85
N GLY A 238 9.36 3.07 -3.61
CA GLY A 238 10.17 4.06 -2.89
C GLY A 238 9.44 4.74 -1.75
N ASP A 239 10.06 5.76 -1.19
CA ASP A 239 9.44 6.66 -0.23
C ASP A 239 8.28 7.41 -0.90
N ARG A 240 7.11 7.41 -0.25
CA ARG A 240 5.88 7.98 -0.80
C ARG A 240 6.01 9.48 -1.07
N SER A 241 6.58 10.22 -0.14
CA SER A 241 6.74 11.67 -0.28
C SER A 241 7.72 12.03 -1.39
N ALA A 242 8.80 11.26 -1.55
CA ALA A 242 9.74 11.43 -2.64
C ALA A 242 9.08 11.14 -4.00
N LEU A 243 8.30 10.05 -4.09
CA LEU A 243 7.58 9.70 -5.32
C LEU A 243 6.58 10.79 -5.74
N VAL A 244 5.80 11.29 -4.77
CA VAL A 244 4.84 12.39 -5.00
C VAL A 244 5.56 13.68 -5.38
N ALA A 245 6.72 13.98 -4.77
CA ALA A 245 7.49 15.18 -5.07
C ALA A 245 8.15 15.14 -6.47
N HIS A 246 8.42 13.95 -7.01
CA HIS A 246 8.95 13.79 -8.37
C HIS A 246 7.87 13.80 -9.45
N GLY A 247 6.61 13.64 -9.08
CA GLY A 247 5.50 13.75 -10.02
C GLY A 247 5.26 15.21 -10.45
N ALA A 248 4.72 15.38 -11.64
CA ALA A 248 4.45 16.71 -12.18
C ALA A 248 3.34 17.40 -11.38
N ALA A 249 3.69 18.53 -10.74
CA ALA A 249 2.72 19.35 -10.02
C ALA A 249 1.62 19.85 -10.96
N ARG A 250 0.36 19.78 -10.53
CA ARG A 250 -0.80 20.28 -11.26
C ARG A 250 -1.30 21.57 -10.64
N LEU A 251 -1.67 22.51 -11.52
CA LEU A 251 -2.33 23.73 -11.15
C LEU A 251 -3.83 23.58 -11.42
N ARG A 252 -4.66 23.89 -10.42
CA ARG A 252 -6.10 24.06 -10.58
C ARG A 252 -6.47 25.51 -10.38
N VAL A 253 -7.07 26.09 -11.40
CA VAL A 253 -7.62 27.44 -11.37
C VAL A 253 -9.14 27.35 -11.34
N THR A 254 -9.78 27.91 -10.31
CA THR A 254 -11.24 28.08 -10.27
C THR A 254 -11.56 29.50 -10.69
N THR A 255 -12.34 29.65 -11.75
CA THR A 255 -12.71 30.94 -12.31
C THR A 255 -14.15 31.30 -11.93
N THR A 256 -14.49 32.58 -12.04
CA THR A 256 -15.89 32.99 -12.08
C THR A 256 -16.54 32.58 -13.42
N ALA A 257 -17.87 32.48 -13.44
CA ALA A 257 -18.60 32.03 -14.62
C ALA A 257 -18.21 32.86 -15.88
N GLY A 258 -17.96 32.14 -16.99
CA GLY A 258 -17.68 32.72 -18.30
C GLY A 258 -16.21 33.04 -18.58
N THR A 259 -15.27 32.93 -17.62
CA THR A 259 -13.86 33.27 -17.83
C THR A 259 -12.89 32.07 -17.92
N ALA A 260 -13.40 30.83 -17.84
CA ALA A 260 -12.58 29.62 -17.91
C ALA A 260 -11.83 29.48 -19.26
N GLY A 261 -12.46 29.81 -20.37
CA GLY A 261 -11.81 29.78 -21.69
C GLY A 261 -10.65 30.81 -21.83
N GLU A 262 -10.79 31.98 -21.20
CA GLU A 262 -9.71 32.98 -21.15
C GLU A 262 -8.58 32.45 -20.24
N ALA A 263 -8.91 31.89 -19.08
CA ALA A 263 -7.92 31.28 -18.21
C ALA A 263 -7.11 30.21 -18.95
N ALA A 264 -7.76 29.31 -19.69
CA ALA A 264 -7.07 28.29 -20.46
C ALA A 264 -6.09 28.88 -21.50
N ARG A 265 -6.51 29.95 -22.21
CA ARG A 265 -5.60 30.66 -23.18
C ARG A 265 -4.38 31.28 -22.48
N VAL A 266 -4.59 31.90 -21.31
CA VAL A 266 -3.50 32.48 -20.52
C VAL A 266 -2.53 31.37 -20.05
N LEU A 267 -3.04 30.24 -19.49
CA LEU A 267 -2.19 29.14 -19.07
C LEU A 267 -1.37 28.54 -20.22
N THR A 268 -2.00 28.33 -21.38
CA THR A 268 -1.30 27.87 -22.59
C THR A 268 -0.26 28.87 -23.04
N GLY A 269 -0.56 30.18 -22.99
CA GLY A 269 0.38 31.25 -23.35
C GLY A 269 1.60 31.36 -22.43
N LEU A 270 1.47 30.92 -21.17
CA LEU A 270 2.55 30.80 -20.19
C LEU A 270 3.39 29.52 -20.38
N GLY A 271 3.01 28.63 -21.31
CA GLY A 271 3.71 27.39 -21.58
C GLY A 271 3.36 26.25 -20.62
N LEU A 272 2.20 26.32 -19.96
CA LEU A 272 1.68 25.17 -19.19
C LEU A 272 1.12 24.12 -20.16
N ASP A 273 1.44 22.86 -19.88
CA ASP A 273 0.97 21.71 -20.67
C ASP A 273 -0.35 21.13 -20.10
N GLU A 274 -0.99 20.28 -20.89
CA GLU A 274 -2.23 19.56 -20.52
C GLU A 274 -3.36 20.47 -20.00
N VAL A 275 -3.54 21.64 -20.56
CA VAL A 275 -4.60 22.56 -20.14
C VAL A 275 -5.97 21.97 -20.49
N ARG A 276 -6.79 21.72 -19.47
CA ARG A 276 -8.13 21.15 -19.57
C ARG A 276 -9.14 22.05 -18.88
N VAL A 277 -10.29 22.26 -19.52
CA VAL A 277 -11.39 23.05 -18.96
C VAL A 277 -12.53 22.12 -18.57
N ASP A 278 -12.98 22.23 -17.32
CA ASP A 278 -14.16 21.56 -16.79
C ASP A 278 -15.05 22.56 -16.04
N GLY A 279 -16.08 23.03 -16.73
CA GLY A 279 -16.98 24.06 -16.23
C GLY A 279 -16.22 25.38 -15.90
N VAL A 280 -16.14 25.70 -14.61
CA VAL A 280 -15.44 26.90 -14.09
C VAL A 280 -14.00 26.58 -13.65
N GLN A 281 -13.59 25.32 -13.73
CA GLN A 281 -12.26 24.87 -13.35
C GLN A 281 -11.37 24.70 -14.60
N VAL A 282 -10.09 25.07 -14.46
CA VAL A 282 -9.06 24.85 -15.47
C VAL A 282 -7.89 24.18 -14.77
N ASP A 283 -7.59 22.96 -15.19
CA ASP A 283 -6.43 22.18 -14.72
C ASP A 283 -5.31 22.25 -15.77
N ALA A 284 -4.06 22.31 -15.30
CA ALA A 284 -2.88 22.27 -16.16
C ALA A 284 -1.69 21.66 -15.43
N LEU A 285 -0.69 21.15 -16.16
CA LEU A 285 0.62 20.82 -15.59
C LEU A 285 1.38 22.11 -15.33
N LEU A 286 1.86 22.30 -14.09
CA LEU A 286 2.53 23.53 -13.67
C LEU A 286 3.94 23.66 -14.29
N GLY A 287 4.63 22.52 -14.50
CA GLY A 287 6.01 22.50 -15.03
C GLY A 287 6.96 23.34 -14.18
N SER A 288 7.74 24.20 -14.81
CA SER A 288 8.68 25.11 -14.16
C SER A 288 8.09 26.52 -13.89
N VAL A 289 6.84 26.75 -14.23
CA VAL A 289 6.16 28.06 -14.06
C VAL A 289 5.81 28.24 -12.59
N ARG A 290 6.10 29.44 -12.05
CA ARG A 290 5.78 29.73 -10.65
C ARG A 290 4.29 30.09 -10.51
N PRO A 291 3.60 29.59 -9.49
CA PRO A 291 2.17 29.88 -9.27
C PRO A 291 1.85 31.37 -9.16
N GLU A 292 2.79 32.17 -8.61
CA GLU A 292 2.66 33.62 -8.50
C GLU A 292 2.57 34.28 -9.88
N ASP A 293 3.40 33.84 -10.83
CA ASP A 293 3.40 34.37 -12.18
C ASP A 293 2.10 34.04 -12.90
N VAL A 294 1.54 32.85 -12.66
CA VAL A 294 0.22 32.46 -13.18
C VAL A 294 -0.87 33.37 -12.64
N SER A 295 -0.89 33.59 -11.31
CA SER A 295 -1.92 34.44 -10.70
C SER A 295 -1.91 35.85 -11.25
N VAL A 296 -0.73 36.41 -11.40
CA VAL A 296 -0.54 37.77 -11.99
C VAL A 296 -1.03 37.82 -13.45
N ALA A 297 -0.71 36.79 -14.25
CA ALA A 297 -1.12 36.75 -15.65
C ALA A 297 -2.64 36.63 -15.80
N LEU A 298 -3.29 35.79 -15.00
CA LEU A 298 -4.74 35.65 -15.00
C LEU A 298 -5.46 36.91 -14.60
N VAL A 299 -5.00 37.61 -13.57
CA VAL A 299 -5.57 38.90 -13.14
C VAL A 299 -5.40 39.97 -14.22
N ARG A 300 -4.21 40.07 -14.85
CA ARG A 300 -3.96 40.99 -15.92
C ARG A 300 -4.81 40.76 -17.17
N ALA A 301 -5.16 39.51 -17.43
CA ALA A 301 -6.06 39.13 -18.52
C ALA A 301 -7.54 39.36 -18.20
N GLY A 302 -7.87 39.87 -17.01
CA GLY A 302 -9.24 40.11 -16.58
C GLY A 302 -10.02 38.83 -16.21
N VAL A 303 -9.31 37.72 -15.95
CA VAL A 303 -9.93 36.48 -15.51
C VAL A 303 -10.44 36.65 -14.07
N GLY A 304 -11.72 36.39 -13.86
CA GLY A 304 -12.28 36.33 -12.52
C GLY A 304 -11.74 35.11 -11.76
N LEU A 305 -10.74 35.33 -10.91
CA LEU A 305 -10.09 34.27 -10.15
C LEU A 305 -10.82 34.04 -8.82
N ALA A 306 -11.48 32.88 -8.67
CA ALA A 306 -12.13 32.46 -7.45
C ALA A 306 -11.22 31.57 -6.58
N GLY A 307 -10.26 30.88 -7.17
CA GLY A 307 -9.25 30.07 -6.48
C GLY A 307 -8.09 29.67 -7.36
N LEU A 308 -6.92 29.49 -6.75
CA LEU A 308 -5.73 28.94 -7.38
C LEU A 308 -5.10 27.97 -6.41
N GLU A 309 -4.95 26.72 -6.81
CA GLU A 309 -4.42 25.64 -5.99
C GLU A 309 -3.32 24.90 -6.76
N VAL A 310 -2.17 24.75 -6.14
CA VAL A 310 -1.13 23.85 -6.64
C VAL A 310 -1.28 22.51 -5.95
N ARG A 311 -1.48 21.47 -6.74
CA ARG A 311 -1.71 20.12 -6.26
C ARG A 311 -0.52 19.25 -6.63
N SER A 312 0.04 18.55 -5.64
CA SER A 312 0.93 17.42 -5.92
C SER A 312 0.11 16.30 -6.54
N PRO A 313 0.64 15.56 -7.50
CA PRO A 313 -0.08 14.41 -8.07
C PRO A 313 -0.37 13.38 -6.99
N SER A 314 -1.50 12.72 -7.09
CA SER A 314 -1.79 11.53 -6.29
C SER A 314 -0.96 10.35 -6.79
N LEU A 315 -0.80 9.31 -5.97
CA LEU A 315 -0.17 8.06 -6.43
C LEU A 315 -0.94 7.43 -7.60
N GLU A 316 -2.25 7.67 -7.68
CA GLU A 316 -3.10 7.20 -8.77
C GLU A 316 -2.75 7.90 -10.09
N GLU A 317 -2.58 9.22 -10.06
CA GLU A 317 -2.16 9.98 -11.24
C GLU A 317 -0.77 9.54 -11.72
N ILE A 318 0.17 9.33 -10.79
CA ILE A 318 1.51 8.81 -11.10
C ILE A 318 1.41 7.39 -11.71
N PHE A 319 0.53 6.53 -11.17
CA PHE A 319 0.34 5.20 -11.71
C PHE A 319 -0.26 5.22 -13.13
N VAL A 320 -1.28 6.06 -13.37
CA VAL A 320 -1.89 6.23 -14.69
C VAL A 320 -0.88 6.77 -15.70
N GLU A 321 -0.05 7.73 -15.29
CA GLU A 321 1.02 8.28 -16.14
C GLU A 321 2.03 7.20 -16.56
N LEU A 322 2.43 6.33 -15.62
CA LEU A 322 3.41 5.27 -15.87
C LEU A 322 2.84 4.07 -16.64
N THR A 323 1.54 3.80 -16.53
CA THR A 323 0.93 2.58 -17.08
C THR A 323 0.00 2.82 -18.26
N GLY A 324 -0.44 4.06 -18.45
CA GLY A 324 -1.43 4.44 -19.46
C GLY A 324 -2.85 3.97 -19.15
N GLU A 325 -3.10 3.32 -18.02
CA GLU A 325 -4.39 2.74 -17.64
C GLU A 325 -4.71 3.03 -16.17
N GLY A 326 -5.99 3.24 -15.84
CA GLY A 326 -6.45 3.41 -14.47
C GLY A 326 -6.22 2.17 -13.61
N PHE A 327 -6.12 2.37 -12.29
CA PHE A 327 -5.81 1.33 -11.31
C PHE A 327 -6.89 0.23 -11.23
N ASP A 328 -8.14 0.56 -11.58
CA ASP A 328 -9.30 -0.35 -11.47
C ASP A 328 -9.56 -1.22 -12.70
N VAL A 329 -8.77 -1.12 -13.76
CA VAL A 329 -9.00 -1.88 -15.00
C VAL A 329 -8.23 -3.20 -14.96
N ALA A 330 -8.78 -4.20 -14.24
CA ALA A 330 -8.48 -5.59 -14.50
C ALA A 330 -9.42 -6.09 -15.62
N ARG A 331 -8.91 -6.25 -16.81
CA ARG A 331 -9.54 -7.06 -17.87
C ARG A 331 -9.08 -8.49 -17.79
#